data_26fe7831bd6dda099e54a5a8a45e7521
#
_entry.id   26fe7831bd6dda099e54a5a8a45e7521
#
_cell.length_a   1.000
_cell.length_b   1.000
_cell.length_c   1.000
_cell.angle_alpha   90.00
_cell.angle_beta   90.00
_cell.angle_gamma   90.00
#
_symmetry.space_group_name_H-M   'P 1'
#
loop_
_entity.id
_entity.type
_entity.pdbx_description
1 polymer ?
#
loop_
_entity_poly.entity_id
_entity_poly.type
_entity_poly.pdbx_seq_one_letter_code
_entity_poly.pdbx_strand_id
1 'polypeptide(L)'
;MWVGFAVASDKKQLGEGVIEGGYWGQELNHTTYNLARMNMFLHNINYTNFHIAQGDTLLNPQYGNDRPFDAIVSNPPYSVNWVGAGDPTLINDTRFAPAGVLAPKSKADFAFVLHALSYLSARGRAVIVCFPGVFIVAVLRRK
;
A
#
# COMPACT_ATOMS: atom_id res chain seq x y z
N MET A 1 8.18 0.24 9.31
CA MET A 1 8.50 -0.78 8.31
C MET A 1 7.20 -1.17 7.61
N TRP A 2 7.03 -0.74 6.37
CA TRP A 2 5.85 -1.10 5.59
C TRP A 2 6.30 -1.75 4.29
N VAL A 3 5.97 -3.02 4.14
CA VAL A 3 6.06 -3.72 2.87
C VAL A 3 4.63 -4.02 2.46
N GLY A 4 4.09 -3.23 1.55
CA GLY A 4 2.86 -3.56 0.87
C GLY A 4 3.19 -4.35 -0.38
N PHE A 5 2.68 -5.54 -0.51
CA PHE A 5 2.75 -6.28 -1.76
C PHE A 5 1.44 -6.09 -2.50
N ALA A 6 1.54 -5.51 -3.67
CA ALA A 6 0.46 -5.49 -4.62
C ALA A 6 0.80 -6.50 -5.73
N VAL A 7 -0.17 -7.26 -6.11
CA VAL A 7 -0.03 -8.29 -7.12
C VAL A 7 -0.94 -7.92 -8.27
N ALA A 8 -0.37 -7.75 -9.46
CA ALA A 8 -1.13 -7.70 -10.68
C ALA A 8 -1.24 -9.14 -11.21
N SER A 9 -2.43 -9.72 -11.17
CA SER A 9 -2.67 -11.02 -11.78
C SER A 9 -3.40 -10.83 -13.10
N ASP A 10 -2.80 -11.27 -14.17
CA ASP A 10 -3.54 -11.52 -15.39
C ASP A 10 -4.10 -12.95 -15.36
N LYS A 11 -5.32 -13.08 -15.88
CA LYS A 11 -6.17 -14.26 -15.74
C LYS A 11 -5.55 -15.48 -16.39
N LYS A 12 -4.92 -16.36 -15.65
CA LYS A 12 -5.00 -17.79 -15.97
C LYS A 12 -4.61 -18.65 -14.77
N GLN A 13 -5.44 -19.63 -14.51
CA GLN A 13 -5.30 -20.75 -13.59
C GLN A 13 -3.93 -20.89 -12.92
N LEU A 14 -3.89 -20.60 -11.64
CA LEU A 14 -2.76 -20.78 -10.75
C LEU A 14 -2.42 -22.28 -10.66
N GLY A 15 -1.56 -22.73 -11.55
CA GLY A 15 -0.61 -23.78 -11.22
C GLY A 15 0.36 -23.21 -10.20
N GLU A 16 0.80 -24.00 -9.26
CA GLU A 16 1.66 -23.60 -8.15
C GLU A 16 2.73 -22.57 -8.54
N GLY A 17 2.68 -21.39 -7.96
CA GLY A 17 3.84 -20.52 -7.76
C GLY A 17 4.07 -19.40 -8.75
N VAL A 18 3.27 -19.14 -9.77
CA VAL A 18 3.54 -18.05 -10.71
C VAL A 18 2.42 -17.00 -10.72
N ILE A 19 2.76 -15.84 -10.21
CA ILE A 19 1.94 -14.64 -10.36
C ILE A 19 2.42 -13.93 -11.62
N GLU A 20 1.64 -13.97 -12.69
CA GLU A 20 2.04 -13.48 -14.02
C GLU A 20 2.28 -11.97 -14.06
N GLY A 21 1.60 -11.19 -13.25
CA GLY A 21 1.76 -9.72 -13.18
C GLY A 21 2.91 -9.23 -12.31
N GLY A 22 3.56 -10.13 -11.58
CA GLY A 22 4.65 -9.79 -10.67
C GLY A 22 4.20 -9.22 -9.31
N TYR A 23 5.19 -8.98 -8.47
CA TYR A 23 5.04 -8.44 -7.12
C TYR A 23 5.50 -6.99 -7.10
N TRP A 24 4.71 -6.11 -6.53
CA TRP A 24 4.97 -4.68 -6.47
C TRP A 24 4.97 -4.21 -5.02
N GLY A 25 5.94 -3.43 -4.63
CA GLY A 25 6.02 -2.93 -3.27
C GLY A 25 6.88 -1.67 -3.16
N GLN A 26 6.70 -0.96 -2.06
CA GLN A 26 7.50 0.22 -1.76
C GLN A 26 7.85 0.22 -0.28
N GLU A 27 9.10 0.49 0.07
CA GLU A 27 9.62 0.49 1.44
C GLU A 27 10.47 1.73 1.68
N LEU A 28 10.18 2.44 2.76
CA LEU A 28 10.89 3.65 3.15
C LEU A 28 12.31 3.35 3.65
N ASN A 29 12.45 2.32 4.49
CA ASN A 29 13.72 1.98 5.12
C ASN A 29 14.62 1.19 4.17
N HIS A 30 15.82 1.71 3.92
CA HIS A 30 16.78 1.13 2.99
C HIS A 30 17.20 -0.31 3.36
N THR A 31 17.41 -0.58 4.64
CA THR A 31 17.76 -1.93 5.10
C THR A 31 16.63 -2.91 4.84
N THR A 32 15.41 -2.53 5.19
CA THR A 32 14.21 -3.37 4.97
C THR A 32 13.92 -3.56 3.48
N TYR A 33 14.15 -2.53 2.66
CA TYR A 33 14.07 -2.63 1.22
C TYR A 33 15.01 -3.71 0.66
N ASN A 34 16.27 -3.71 1.10
CA ASN A 34 17.24 -4.73 0.67
C ASN A 34 16.87 -6.13 1.18
N LEU A 35 16.40 -6.24 2.42
CA LEU A 35 15.93 -7.51 2.99
C LEU A 35 14.72 -8.06 2.23
N ALA A 36 13.77 -7.20 1.85
CA ALA A 36 12.61 -7.62 1.06
C ALA A 36 13.03 -8.18 -0.31
N ARG A 37 13.95 -7.52 -1.01
CA ARG A 37 14.49 -8.02 -2.27
C ARG A 37 15.23 -9.34 -2.13
N MET A 38 16.06 -9.46 -1.08
CA MET A 38 16.75 -10.70 -0.79
C MET A 38 15.77 -11.84 -0.48
N ASN A 39 14.70 -11.55 0.25
CA ASN A 39 13.64 -12.51 0.54
C ASN A 39 12.96 -13.03 -0.72
N MET A 40 12.70 -12.18 -1.72
CA MET A 40 12.16 -12.60 -3.01
C MET A 40 13.08 -13.62 -3.69
N PHE A 41 14.39 -13.40 -3.70
CA PHE A 41 15.35 -14.36 -4.25
C PHE A 41 15.37 -15.68 -3.48
N LEU A 42 15.29 -15.64 -2.14
CA LEU A 42 15.23 -16.85 -1.32
C LEU A 42 13.96 -17.69 -1.56
N HIS A 43 12.89 -17.05 -2.01
CA HIS A 43 11.66 -17.72 -2.45
C HIS A 43 11.63 -18.07 -3.94
N ASN A 44 12.80 -18.06 -4.61
CA ASN A 44 12.94 -18.38 -6.03
C ASN A 44 12.13 -17.47 -6.97
N ILE A 45 11.81 -16.24 -6.56
CA ILE A 45 11.14 -15.25 -7.40
C ILE A 45 12.21 -14.53 -8.23
N ASN A 46 12.10 -14.64 -9.54
CA ASN A 46 13.03 -14.01 -10.47
C ASN A 46 12.95 -12.47 -10.32
N TYR A 47 14.08 -11.78 -10.47
CA TYR A 47 14.15 -10.32 -10.38
C TYR A 47 13.26 -9.59 -11.39
N THR A 48 12.91 -10.23 -12.50
CA THR A 48 11.98 -9.69 -13.50
C THR A 48 10.53 -9.69 -13.01
N ASN A 49 10.22 -10.48 -11.97
CA ASN A 49 8.88 -10.68 -11.47
C ASN A 49 8.60 -9.92 -10.17
N PHE A 50 9.55 -9.12 -9.67
CA PHE A 50 9.27 -8.25 -8.54
C PHE A 50 9.82 -6.84 -8.75
N HIS A 51 9.03 -5.87 -8.33
CA HIS A 51 9.30 -4.45 -8.48
C HIS A 51 9.15 -3.80 -7.11
N ILE A 52 10.22 -3.76 -6.34
CA ILE A 52 10.22 -3.12 -5.02
C ILE A 52 11.00 -1.81 -5.14
N ALA A 53 10.34 -0.69 -4.88
CA ALA A 53 10.94 0.63 -4.87
C ALA A 53 11.32 1.06 -3.45
N GLN A 54 12.31 1.93 -3.34
CA GLN A 54 12.67 2.55 -2.06
C GLN A 54 12.11 3.98 -2.03
N GLY A 55 11.36 4.31 -0.99
CA GLY A 55 10.79 5.64 -0.80
C GLY A 55 9.54 5.67 0.07
N ASP A 56 9.08 6.88 0.36
CA ASP A 56 7.88 7.11 1.16
C ASP A 56 6.62 6.88 0.30
N THR A 57 5.85 5.88 0.66
CA THR A 57 4.63 5.49 -0.06
C THR A 57 3.53 6.56 -0.02
N LEU A 58 3.43 7.31 1.07
CA LEU A 58 2.39 8.32 1.22
C LEU A 58 2.73 9.62 0.51
N LEU A 59 4.03 10.02 0.53
CA LEU A 59 4.47 11.30 0.00
C LEU A 59 5.04 11.21 -1.42
N ASN A 60 5.67 10.09 -1.75
CA ASN A 60 6.29 9.87 -3.06
C ASN A 60 5.98 8.46 -3.59
N PRO A 61 4.74 8.17 -3.96
CA PRO A 61 4.36 6.86 -4.51
C PRO A 61 5.07 6.62 -5.84
N GLN A 62 5.75 5.48 -5.95
CA GLN A 62 6.51 5.11 -7.15
C GLN A 62 5.68 4.33 -8.16
N TYR A 63 4.61 3.71 -7.70
CA TYR A 63 3.67 2.99 -8.54
C TYR A 63 2.37 3.77 -8.56
N GLY A 64 1.89 4.04 -9.73
CA GLY A 64 0.85 5.01 -9.85
C GLY A 64 -0.41 4.48 -10.52
N ASN A 65 -1.21 5.44 -10.86
CA ASN A 65 -2.60 5.37 -11.28
C ASN A 65 -2.85 4.51 -12.54
N ASP A 66 -1.81 4.16 -13.29
CA ASP A 66 -1.95 3.50 -14.58
C ASP A 66 -1.97 1.96 -14.49
N ARG A 67 -1.75 1.41 -13.30
CA ARG A 67 -1.76 -0.04 -13.08
C ARG A 67 -2.50 -0.39 -11.79
N PRO A 68 -3.81 -0.55 -11.84
CA PRO A 68 -4.55 -1.06 -10.69
C PRO A 68 -4.14 -2.51 -10.38
N PHE A 69 -4.07 -2.83 -9.10
CA PHE A 69 -3.68 -4.15 -8.63
C PHE A 69 -4.91 -5.03 -8.34
N ASP A 70 -4.83 -6.30 -8.69
CA ASP A 70 -5.90 -7.26 -8.45
C ASP A 70 -5.89 -7.83 -7.02
N ALA A 71 -4.72 -7.83 -6.38
CA ALA A 71 -4.61 -8.19 -4.98
C ALA A 71 -3.63 -7.29 -4.26
N ILE A 72 -4.01 -6.82 -3.08
CA ILE A 72 -3.16 -6.02 -2.18
C ILE A 72 -3.10 -6.71 -0.82
N VAL A 73 -1.90 -6.96 -0.34
CA VAL A 73 -1.66 -7.47 1.01
C VAL A 73 -0.74 -6.51 1.74
N SER A 74 -1.16 -6.01 2.89
CA SER A 74 -0.40 -5.00 3.61
C SER A 74 -0.50 -5.17 5.12
N ASN A 75 0.62 -4.95 5.80
CA ASN A 75 0.69 -4.77 7.25
C ASN A 75 1.42 -3.45 7.52
N PRO A 76 0.74 -2.30 7.37
CA PRO A 76 1.36 -1.01 7.54
C PRO A 76 1.75 -0.76 9.00
N PRO A 77 2.72 0.14 9.26
CA PRO A 77 3.09 0.50 10.61
C PRO A 77 1.94 1.23 11.31
N TYR A 78 1.74 0.93 12.60
CA TYR A 78 0.68 1.54 13.39
C TYR A 78 1.14 2.85 14.03
N SER A 79 0.23 3.81 14.08
CA SER A 79 0.39 5.08 14.81
C SER A 79 1.69 5.83 14.47
N VAL A 80 2.10 5.82 13.22
CA VAL A 80 3.23 6.61 12.76
C VAL A 80 2.82 8.03 12.42
N ASN A 81 3.74 8.96 12.65
CA ASN A 81 3.57 10.34 12.24
C ASN A 81 3.75 10.47 10.72
N TRP A 82 2.97 11.37 10.13
CA TRP A 82 3.10 11.76 8.73
C TRP A 82 2.72 13.23 8.55
N VAL A 83 2.86 13.77 7.35
CA VAL A 83 2.55 15.19 7.09
C VAL A 83 1.06 15.48 7.30
N GLY A 84 0.18 14.61 6.81
CA GLY A 84 -1.26 14.70 7.00
C GLY A 84 -1.82 16.07 6.70
N ALA A 85 -2.70 16.55 7.58
CA ALA A 85 -3.31 17.89 7.48
C ALA A 85 -2.30 19.06 7.58
N GLY A 86 -1.01 18.80 7.75
CA GLY A 86 0.04 19.82 7.68
C GLY A 86 0.38 20.24 6.26
N ASP A 87 0.05 19.42 5.27
CA ASP A 87 0.14 19.74 3.87
C ASP A 87 -1.29 19.83 3.28
N PRO A 88 -1.83 21.03 3.08
CA PRO A 88 -3.17 21.20 2.57
C PRO A 88 -3.34 20.70 1.12
N THR A 89 -2.27 20.49 0.37
CA THR A 89 -2.35 19.98 -1.00
C THR A 89 -2.79 18.52 -1.04
N LEU A 90 -2.50 17.76 0.01
CA LEU A 90 -2.87 16.34 0.11
C LEU A 90 -4.37 16.09 0.14
N ILE A 91 -5.20 17.08 0.51
CA ILE A 91 -6.66 16.93 0.46
C ILE A 91 -7.18 16.75 -0.97
N ASN A 92 -6.44 17.27 -1.95
CA ASN A 92 -6.77 17.17 -3.38
C ASN A 92 -6.09 15.97 -4.06
N ASP A 93 -5.23 15.24 -3.35
CA ASP A 93 -4.64 14.01 -3.87
C ASP A 93 -5.73 12.98 -4.11
N THR A 94 -5.76 12.42 -5.32
CA THR A 94 -6.80 11.46 -5.75
C THR A 94 -6.94 10.23 -4.85
N ARG A 95 -5.89 9.89 -4.11
CA ARG A 95 -5.88 8.80 -3.13
C ARG A 95 -6.68 9.14 -1.88
N PHE A 96 -6.66 10.40 -1.44
CA PHE A 96 -7.23 10.86 -0.16
C PHE A 96 -8.51 11.68 -0.34
N ALA A 97 -8.67 12.37 -1.46
CA ALA A 97 -9.83 13.21 -1.77
C ALA A 97 -11.19 12.51 -1.55
N PRO A 98 -11.39 11.23 -1.92
CA PRO A 98 -12.66 10.55 -1.72
C PRO A 98 -13.09 10.44 -0.24
N ALA A 99 -12.16 10.51 0.70
CA ALA A 99 -12.48 10.48 2.13
C ALA A 99 -12.96 11.84 2.66
N GLY A 100 -12.72 12.94 1.93
CA GLY A 100 -13.07 14.30 2.33
C GLY A 100 -12.31 14.84 3.56
N VAL A 101 -11.43 14.02 4.16
CA VAL A 101 -10.66 14.37 5.35
C VAL A 101 -9.33 13.60 5.35
N LEU A 102 -8.25 14.27 5.73
CA LEU A 102 -6.95 13.63 5.90
C LEU A 102 -6.85 12.92 7.24
N ALA A 103 -6.10 11.84 7.29
CA ALA A 103 -5.73 11.19 8.55
C ALA A 103 -4.96 12.17 9.45
N PRO A 104 -5.09 12.07 10.80
CA PRO A 104 -4.36 12.92 11.73
C PRO A 104 -2.85 12.80 11.54
N LYS A 105 -2.10 13.90 11.76
CA LYS A 105 -0.63 13.92 11.67
C LYS A 105 0.06 12.84 12.51
N SER A 106 -0.52 12.49 13.66
CA SER A 106 0.03 11.49 14.58
C SER A 106 -0.35 10.05 14.26
N LYS A 107 -1.18 9.81 13.25
CA LYS A 107 -1.71 8.47 12.92
C LYS A 107 -1.96 8.35 11.41
N ALA A 108 -0.97 7.87 10.69
CA ALA A 108 -1.07 7.63 9.25
C ALA A 108 -1.90 6.39 8.88
N ASP A 109 -2.37 5.63 9.86
CA ASP A 109 -3.01 4.33 9.66
C ASP A 109 -4.07 4.35 8.55
N PHE A 110 -4.99 5.33 8.61
CA PHE A 110 -6.05 5.45 7.62
C PHE A 110 -5.53 5.92 6.24
N ALA A 111 -4.44 6.68 6.20
CA ALA A 111 -3.83 7.09 4.94
C ALA A 111 -3.28 5.89 4.17
N PHE A 112 -2.69 4.90 4.84
CA PHE A 112 -2.27 3.65 4.20
C PHE A 112 -3.44 2.85 3.63
N VAL A 113 -4.58 2.82 4.34
CA VAL A 113 -5.80 2.16 3.84
C VAL A 113 -6.30 2.85 2.57
N LEU A 114 -6.40 4.17 2.58
CA LEU A 114 -6.86 4.94 1.42
C LEU A 114 -5.90 4.79 0.23
N HIS A 115 -4.59 4.83 0.49
CA HIS A 115 -3.58 4.58 -0.54
C HIS A 115 -3.75 3.19 -1.17
N ALA A 116 -3.92 2.15 -0.38
CA ALA A 116 -4.14 0.80 -0.89
C ALA A 116 -5.44 0.71 -1.72
N LEU A 117 -6.53 1.32 -1.23
CA LEU A 117 -7.81 1.32 -1.94
C LEU A 117 -7.74 2.06 -3.29
N SER A 118 -6.96 3.15 -3.37
CA SER A 118 -6.81 3.91 -4.62
C SER A 118 -6.11 3.12 -5.72
N TYR A 119 -5.32 2.11 -5.35
CA TYR A 119 -4.57 1.27 -6.28
C TYR A 119 -5.26 -0.05 -6.61
N LEU A 120 -6.41 -0.30 -6.00
CA LEU A 120 -7.13 -1.56 -6.20
C LEU A 120 -7.93 -1.52 -7.51
N SER A 121 -7.85 -2.60 -8.29
CA SER A 121 -8.67 -2.75 -9.49
C SER A 121 -10.16 -2.90 -9.12
N ALA A 122 -11.05 -2.67 -10.08
CA ALA A 122 -12.50 -2.71 -9.86
C ALA A 122 -13.01 -4.08 -9.32
N ARG A 123 -12.27 -5.16 -9.56
CA ARG A 123 -12.57 -6.51 -9.06
C ARG A 123 -11.51 -7.04 -8.12
N GLY A 124 -10.55 -6.19 -7.76
CA GLY A 124 -9.44 -6.53 -6.88
C GLY A 124 -9.88 -6.76 -5.44
N ARG A 125 -9.00 -7.36 -4.67
CA ARG A 125 -9.19 -7.63 -3.24
C ARG A 125 -8.00 -7.13 -2.44
N ALA A 126 -8.26 -6.47 -1.32
CA ALA A 126 -7.24 -6.01 -0.40
C ALA A 126 -7.39 -6.66 0.97
N VAL A 127 -6.28 -7.09 1.53
CA VAL A 127 -6.18 -7.54 2.93
C VAL A 127 -5.16 -6.67 3.63
N ILE A 128 -5.64 -5.88 4.60
CA ILE A 128 -4.81 -4.91 5.32
C ILE A 128 -4.95 -5.19 6.81
N VAL A 129 -3.83 -5.43 7.48
CA VAL A 129 -3.81 -5.58 8.93
C VAL A 129 -3.86 -4.19 9.55
N CYS A 130 -4.92 -3.90 10.29
CA CYS A 130 -5.16 -2.59 10.88
C CYS A 130 -5.21 -2.67 12.40
N PHE A 131 -4.79 -1.58 13.06
CA PHE A 131 -5.06 -1.40 14.48
C PHE A 131 -6.58 -1.20 14.71
N PRO A 132 -7.21 -1.86 15.70
CA PRO A 132 -8.66 -1.78 15.90
C PRO A 132 -9.22 -0.37 16.03
N GLY A 133 -8.44 0.57 16.55
CA GLY A 133 -8.83 1.99 16.68
C GLY A 133 -9.09 2.71 15.35
N VAL A 134 -8.60 2.21 14.23
CA VAL A 134 -8.88 2.78 12.89
C VAL A 134 -10.38 2.77 12.60
N PHE A 135 -11.06 1.69 12.93
CA PHE A 135 -12.50 1.54 12.70
C PHE A 135 -13.35 2.35 13.70
N ILE A 136 -12.90 2.48 14.94
CA ILE A 136 -13.60 3.25 15.98
C ILE A 136 -13.61 4.74 15.63
N VAL A 137 -12.51 5.29 15.17
CA VAL A 137 -12.41 6.71 14.77
C VAL A 137 -13.28 7.02 13.56
N ALA A 138 -13.42 6.11 12.62
CA ALA A 138 -14.29 6.28 11.45
C ALA A 138 -15.78 6.36 11.84
N VAL A 139 -16.22 5.62 12.85
CA VAL A 139 -17.61 5.64 13.34
C VAL A 139 -17.94 6.93 14.08
N LEU A 140 -17.02 7.49 14.86
CA LEU A 140 -17.24 8.71 15.63
C LEU A 140 -17.26 9.99 14.78
N ARG A 141 -16.72 9.97 13.54
CA ARG A 141 -16.70 11.13 12.62
C ARG A 141 -17.90 11.23 11.69
N ARG A 142 -18.84 10.30 11.75
CA ARG A 142 -20.09 10.32 10.97
C ARG A 142 -21.24 11.06 11.65
N LYS A 143 -20.94 11.85 12.72
CA LYS A 143 -21.95 12.70 13.35
C LYS A 143 -21.72 14.16 13.01
#